data_7d0cde176b718423038c437952b4fc48
#
_entry.id   7d0cde176b718423038c437952b4fc48
#
_cell.length_a   1.000
_cell.length_b   1.000
_cell.length_c   1.000
_cell.angle_alpha   90.00
_cell.angle_beta   90.00
_cell.angle_gamma   90.00
#
_symmetry.space_group_name_H-M   'P 1'
#
loop_
_entity.id
_entity.type
_entity.pdbx_description
1 polymer ?
#
loop_
_entity_poly.entity_id
_entity_poly.type
_entity_poly.pdbx_seq_one_letter_code
_entity_poly.pdbx_strand_id
1 'polypeptide(L)'
;MTIIYITDAFAVWGGMERVLADKMNSLAGQYGWEVTLLTTNQGEHPLTYDLHTNIRHIDLDIRMHQQYKYHGIQKVRKRRMLRNTLKERLRQTLVEIKPDVLVCVKLDYVSVLAKLKGDTPLVVESHTLCHSEKMDEVGLLRRLYVRSLKRSIRKADAVVALTEGDANDWKAYNDNVHVIPNVVNLNDSGSYSSCEQKSVIYVGRFSKQKDIDSLLRIWAIIHQQYQDWRLDIYGEGELKEHYLSRIHLMDANIHVYEPTANIMEVYREHSILLLTSLYEPFGLVLPEAMSCGLPVVAFDCPYGPADIITDGVDGYLTSDRNIELFAQRVAQLISDYDLRVQMGKAAVISSQRYQASRIMPQWIQLFEQLTSSRGK
;
A
#
# COMPACT_ATOMS: atom_id res chain seq x y z
N MET A 1 -4.16 -12.31 23.15
CA MET A 1 -3.47 -12.97 22.02
C MET A 1 -2.15 -12.27 21.78
N THR A 2 -1.09 -13.05 21.51
CA THR A 2 0.26 -12.55 21.30
C THR A 2 0.59 -12.67 19.82
N ILE A 3 0.91 -11.56 19.14
CA ILE A 3 1.16 -11.52 17.67
C ILE A 3 2.52 -10.93 17.38
N ILE A 4 3.23 -11.53 16.41
CA ILE A 4 4.45 -10.97 15.85
C ILE A 4 4.21 -10.54 14.40
N TYR A 5 4.46 -9.26 14.10
CA TYR A 5 4.58 -8.71 12.74
C TYR A 5 6.04 -8.71 12.31
N ILE A 6 6.34 -9.23 11.13
CA ILE A 6 7.71 -9.37 10.63
C ILE A 6 7.88 -8.62 9.32
N THR A 7 8.83 -7.65 9.30
CA THR A 7 9.17 -6.84 8.13
C THR A 7 10.68 -6.60 8.03
N ASP A 8 11.15 -5.91 6.98
CA ASP A 8 12.56 -5.52 6.83
C ASP A 8 12.94 -4.41 7.81
N ALA A 9 12.30 -3.26 7.67
CA ALA A 9 12.51 -2.06 8.46
C ALA A 9 11.22 -1.27 8.53
N PHE A 10 11.13 -0.37 9.49
CA PHE A 10 10.03 0.55 9.73
C PHE A 10 10.56 1.99 9.77
N ALA A 11 11.38 2.33 8.74
CA ALA A 11 12.21 3.54 8.68
C ALA A 11 11.88 4.45 7.49
N VAL A 12 10.80 4.17 6.74
CA VAL A 12 10.41 4.93 5.55
C VAL A 12 8.98 5.46 5.73
N TRP A 13 8.75 6.70 5.35
CA TRP A 13 7.40 7.27 5.27
C TRP A 13 6.67 6.66 4.05
N GLY A 14 6.09 5.47 4.25
CA GLY A 14 5.42 4.70 3.22
C GLY A 14 4.01 4.29 3.63
N GLY A 15 3.16 4.04 2.64
CA GLY A 15 1.78 3.61 2.88
C GLY A 15 1.69 2.25 3.59
N MET A 16 2.63 1.33 3.32
CA MET A 16 2.67 0.03 3.99
C MET A 16 2.99 0.17 5.49
N GLU A 17 4.02 0.94 5.82
CA GLU A 17 4.43 1.17 7.20
C GLU A 17 3.31 1.86 8.00
N ARG A 18 2.62 2.83 7.40
CA ARG A 18 1.47 3.51 8.00
C ARG A 18 0.34 2.54 8.32
N VAL A 19 -0.09 1.75 7.34
CA VAL A 19 -1.17 0.77 7.53
C VAL A 19 -0.83 -0.26 8.59
N LEU A 20 0.43 -0.73 8.62
CA LEU A 20 0.89 -1.66 9.67
C LEU A 20 0.88 -1.01 11.05
N ALA A 21 1.30 0.27 11.18
CA ALA A 21 1.24 1.01 12.43
C ALA A 21 -0.20 1.15 12.91
N ASP A 22 -1.12 1.61 12.07
CA ASP A 22 -2.53 1.80 12.41
C ASP A 22 -3.19 0.49 12.88
N LYS A 23 -2.90 -0.62 12.18
CA LYS A 23 -3.40 -1.94 12.53
C LYS A 23 -2.81 -2.45 13.84
N MET A 24 -1.49 -2.38 14.02
CA MET A 24 -0.83 -2.80 15.26
C MET A 24 -1.28 -1.96 16.46
N ASN A 25 -1.43 -0.65 16.29
CA ASN A 25 -1.96 0.26 17.30
C ASN A 25 -3.39 -0.09 17.70
N SER A 26 -4.24 -0.43 16.72
CA SER A 26 -5.60 -0.91 17.01
C SER A 26 -5.59 -2.23 17.79
N LEU A 27 -4.77 -3.21 17.39
CA LEU A 27 -4.66 -4.49 18.10
C LEU A 27 -4.19 -4.31 19.56
N ALA A 28 -3.16 -3.48 19.77
CA ALA A 28 -2.61 -3.24 21.09
C ALA A 28 -3.50 -2.35 21.97
N GLY A 29 -4.04 -1.24 21.41
CA GLY A 29 -4.78 -0.24 22.16
C GLY A 29 -6.26 -0.58 22.37
N GLN A 30 -6.96 -1.01 21.30
CA GLN A 30 -8.40 -1.27 21.36
C GLN A 30 -8.72 -2.71 21.79
N TYR A 31 -7.94 -3.69 21.34
CA TYR A 31 -8.18 -5.11 21.63
C TYR A 31 -7.30 -5.65 22.77
N GLY A 32 -6.33 -4.86 23.27
CA GLY A 32 -5.49 -5.24 24.40
C GLY A 32 -4.55 -6.42 24.12
N TRP A 33 -4.18 -6.64 22.84
CA TRP A 33 -3.32 -7.75 22.46
C TRP A 33 -1.84 -7.40 22.62
N GLU A 34 -1.03 -8.42 22.90
CA GLU A 34 0.42 -8.27 22.94
C GLU A 34 0.98 -8.30 21.52
N VAL A 35 1.45 -7.16 21.03
CA VAL A 35 1.97 -7.02 19.67
C VAL A 35 3.47 -6.79 19.70
N THR A 36 4.21 -7.56 18.90
CA THR A 36 5.64 -7.35 18.67
C THR A 36 5.88 -7.02 17.20
N LEU A 37 6.51 -5.88 16.94
CA LEU A 37 7.08 -5.56 15.62
C LEU A 37 8.51 -6.10 15.57
N LEU A 38 8.75 -7.06 14.68
CA LEU A 38 10.06 -7.65 14.45
C LEU A 38 10.62 -7.14 13.13
N THR A 39 11.72 -6.37 13.20
CA THR A 39 12.44 -5.92 12.02
C THR A 39 13.74 -6.71 11.84
N THR A 40 14.28 -6.72 10.64
CA THR A 40 15.54 -7.41 10.34
C THR A 40 16.65 -6.45 9.97
N ASN A 41 16.32 -5.18 9.78
CA ASN A 41 17.20 -4.21 9.13
C ASN A 41 16.95 -2.76 9.57
N GLN A 42 16.37 -2.54 10.76
CA GLN A 42 16.06 -1.20 11.29
C GLN A 42 17.33 -0.40 11.57
N GLY A 43 18.29 -1.00 12.27
CA GLY A 43 19.52 -0.33 12.67
C GLY A 43 19.25 0.84 13.61
N GLU A 44 19.93 1.95 13.35
CA GLU A 44 19.83 3.19 14.16
C GLU A 44 18.72 4.15 13.67
N HIS A 45 18.00 3.75 12.61
CA HIS A 45 16.91 4.60 12.10
C HIS A 45 15.72 4.58 13.07
N PRO A 46 15.12 5.76 13.38
CA PRO A 46 13.91 5.82 14.19
C PRO A 46 12.76 5.10 13.48
N LEU A 47 11.79 4.67 14.26
CA LEU A 47 10.51 4.23 13.70
C LEU A 47 9.79 5.44 13.10
N THR A 48 9.28 5.29 11.90
CA THR A 48 8.69 6.40 11.13
C THR A 48 7.32 6.82 11.66
N TYR A 49 6.55 5.84 12.16
CA TYR A 49 5.21 6.06 12.71
C TYR A 49 5.19 5.70 14.19
N ASP A 50 4.42 6.46 14.96
CA ASP A 50 4.26 6.23 16.39
C ASP A 50 3.52 4.90 16.63
N LEU A 51 4.09 4.09 17.48
CA LEU A 51 3.49 2.83 17.92
C LEU A 51 2.96 2.97 19.35
N HIS A 52 1.83 2.30 19.62
CA HIS A 52 1.25 2.23 20.96
C HIS A 52 2.29 1.71 21.97
N THR A 53 2.29 2.25 23.18
CA THR A 53 3.30 1.95 24.21
C THR A 53 3.40 0.47 24.58
N ASN A 54 2.34 -0.31 24.37
CA ASN A 54 2.31 -1.75 24.60
C ASN A 54 2.87 -2.58 23.42
N ILE A 55 3.30 -1.93 22.33
CA ILE A 55 3.94 -2.61 21.20
C ILE A 55 5.43 -2.71 21.46
N ARG A 56 5.95 -3.95 21.53
CA ARG A 56 7.38 -4.21 21.62
C ARG A 56 8.02 -4.16 20.24
N HIS A 57 9.09 -3.37 20.07
CA HIS A 57 9.91 -3.43 18.86
C HIS A 57 11.20 -4.20 19.12
N ILE A 58 11.56 -5.12 18.23
CA ILE A 58 12.82 -5.88 18.26
C ILE A 58 13.43 -5.82 16.86
N ASP A 59 14.65 -5.29 16.74
CA ASP A 59 15.41 -5.43 15.49
C ASP A 59 16.36 -6.62 15.58
N LEU A 60 16.24 -7.54 14.63
CA LEU A 60 17.14 -8.69 14.52
C LEU A 60 18.53 -8.32 13.96
N ASP A 61 18.72 -7.09 13.50
CA ASP A 61 19.99 -6.55 12.98
C ASP A 61 20.72 -7.50 12.01
N ILE A 62 19.99 -8.04 11.01
CA ILE A 62 20.54 -8.99 10.04
C ILE A 62 21.29 -8.28 8.92
N ARG A 63 20.76 -7.14 8.46
CA ARG A 63 21.33 -6.28 7.41
C ARG A 63 21.65 -7.05 6.12
N MET A 64 20.64 -7.72 5.57
CA MET A 64 20.79 -8.54 4.36
C MET A 64 21.41 -7.80 3.18
N HIS A 65 21.24 -6.46 3.10
CA HIS A 65 21.84 -5.62 2.06
C HIS A 65 23.38 -5.66 2.07
N GLN A 66 24.04 -5.98 3.18
CA GLN A 66 25.50 -6.07 3.25
C GLN A 66 26.08 -7.10 2.28
N GLN A 67 25.30 -8.12 1.85
CA GLN A 67 25.75 -9.08 0.86
C GLN A 67 26.16 -8.46 -0.48
N TYR A 68 25.59 -7.27 -0.81
CA TYR A 68 25.88 -6.61 -2.08
C TYR A 68 27.24 -5.91 -2.14
N LYS A 69 27.92 -5.77 -0.98
CA LYS A 69 29.32 -5.32 -0.92
C LYS A 69 30.32 -6.37 -1.40
N TYR A 70 29.89 -7.62 -1.63
CA TYR A 70 30.72 -8.76 -2.01
C TYR A 70 30.34 -9.26 -3.39
N HIS A 71 31.31 -9.94 -4.06
CA HIS A 71 31.13 -10.53 -5.39
C HIS A 71 31.44 -12.03 -5.39
N GLY A 72 30.97 -12.76 -6.40
CA GLY A 72 31.26 -14.18 -6.60
C GLY A 72 31.01 -15.05 -5.36
N ILE A 73 31.96 -15.91 -5.03
CA ILE A 73 31.88 -16.88 -3.94
C ILE A 73 31.75 -16.18 -2.57
N GLN A 74 32.39 -15.03 -2.39
CA GLN A 74 32.30 -14.29 -1.13
C GLN A 74 30.87 -13.78 -0.88
N LYS A 75 30.15 -13.32 -1.91
CA LYS A 75 28.75 -12.95 -1.82
C LYS A 75 27.87 -14.14 -1.40
N VAL A 76 28.08 -15.30 -1.97
CA VAL A 76 27.35 -16.53 -1.60
C VAL A 76 27.61 -16.92 -0.15
N ARG A 77 28.88 -16.88 0.29
CA ARG A 77 29.25 -17.15 1.70
C ARG A 77 28.61 -16.15 2.67
N LYS A 78 28.70 -14.84 2.37
CA LYS A 78 28.07 -13.80 3.19
C LYS A 78 26.56 -13.97 3.27
N ARG A 79 25.89 -14.22 2.14
CA ARG A 79 24.45 -14.49 2.10
C ARG A 79 24.05 -15.70 2.96
N ARG A 80 24.83 -16.80 2.88
CA ARG A 80 24.59 -18.00 3.69
C ARG A 80 24.75 -17.72 5.19
N MET A 81 25.80 -16.98 5.56
CA MET A 81 26.04 -16.55 6.95
C MET A 81 24.86 -15.73 7.47
N LEU A 82 24.44 -14.66 6.75
CA LEU A 82 23.33 -13.79 7.15
C LEU A 82 22.02 -14.58 7.29
N ARG A 83 21.75 -15.54 6.40
CA ARG A 83 20.58 -16.42 6.50
C ARG A 83 20.62 -17.34 7.72
N ASN A 84 21.78 -17.84 8.10
CA ASN A 84 21.93 -18.66 9.30
C ASN A 84 21.72 -17.80 10.56
N THR A 85 22.29 -16.58 10.59
CA THR A 85 22.06 -15.62 11.67
C THR A 85 20.56 -15.26 11.80
N LEU A 86 19.89 -14.96 10.68
CA LEU A 86 18.44 -14.73 10.66
C LEU A 86 17.68 -15.90 11.26
N LYS A 87 17.98 -17.13 10.81
CA LYS A 87 17.31 -18.34 11.30
C LYS A 87 17.50 -18.53 12.80
N GLU A 88 18.69 -18.27 13.31
CA GLU A 88 18.99 -18.44 14.73
C GLU A 88 18.31 -17.39 15.59
N ARG A 89 18.41 -16.10 15.22
CA ARG A 89 17.77 -15.00 15.96
C ARG A 89 16.24 -15.13 15.92
N LEU A 90 15.66 -15.51 14.77
CA LEU A 90 14.22 -15.80 14.68
C LEU A 90 13.81 -16.96 15.62
N ARG A 91 14.58 -18.06 15.64
CA ARG A 91 14.30 -19.19 16.53
C ARG A 91 14.30 -18.75 18.00
N GLN A 92 15.31 -18.00 18.43
CA GLN A 92 15.42 -17.50 19.81
C GLN A 92 14.23 -16.62 20.17
N THR A 93 13.88 -15.67 19.28
CA THR A 93 12.72 -14.77 19.49
C THR A 93 11.40 -15.53 19.56
N LEU A 94 11.17 -16.52 18.68
CA LEU A 94 9.94 -17.30 18.69
C LEU A 94 9.81 -18.17 19.95
N VAL A 95 10.92 -18.72 20.46
CA VAL A 95 10.94 -19.48 21.73
C VAL A 95 10.68 -18.58 22.94
N GLU A 96 11.23 -17.36 22.93
CA GLU A 96 11.03 -16.36 24.00
C GLU A 96 9.58 -15.88 24.06
N ILE A 97 9.03 -15.42 22.92
CA ILE A 97 7.73 -14.76 22.87
C ILE A 97 6.57 -15.75 22.83
N LYS A 98 6.74 -16.90 22.17
CA LYS A 98 5.68 -17.93 21.96
C LYS A 98 4.40 -17.33 21.37
N PRO A 99 4.45 -16.73 20.18
CA PRO A 99 3.31 -16.04 19.60
C PRO A 99 2.18 -17.01 19.26
N ASP A 100 0.95 -16.52 19.36
CA ASP A 100 -0.24 -17.21 18.88
C ASP A 100 -0.34 -17.15 17.36
N VAL A 101 0.11 -16.03 16.75
CA VAL A 101 0.09 -15.81 15.29
C VAL A 101 1.36 -15.09 14.83
N LEU A 102 1.87 -15.48 13.67
CA LEU A 102 2.93 -14.81 12.95
C LEU A 102 2.34 -14.11 11.72
N VAL A 103 2.56 -12.81 11.56
CA VAL A 103 2.20 -12.06 10.35
C VAL A 103 3.46 -11.65 9.61
N CYS A 104 3.60 -12.09 8.37
CA CYS A 104 4.77 -11.83 7.53
C CYS A 104 4.38 -10.96 6.34
N VAL A 105 4.94 -9.74 6.25
CA VAL A 105 4.66 -8.81 5.15
C VAL A 105 5.71 -8.85 4.02
N LYS A 106 6.71 -9.72 4.15
CA LYS A 106 7.79 -9.88 3.15
C LYS A 106 7.94 -11.35 2.75
N LEU A 107 7.74 -11.64 1.48
CA LEU A 107 7.81 -13.00 0.92
C LEU A 107 9.15 -13.69 1.17
N ASP A 108 10.24 -12.93 1.27
CA ASP A 108 11.60 -13.45 1.51
C ASP A 108 11.72 -14.24 2.82
N TYR A 109 10.90 -13.92 3.83
CA TYR A 109 10.96 -14.56 5.15
C TYR A 109 10.03 -15.76 5.29
N VAL A 110 9.01 -15.90 4.44
CA VAL A 110 8.01 -16.98 4.53
C VAL A 110 8.66 -18.37 4.60
N SER A 111 9.65 -18.64 3.73
CA SER A 111 10.32 -19.96 3.70
C SER A 111 11.10 -20.31 4.97
N VAL A 112 11.64 -19.33 5.69
CA VAL A 112 12.35 -19.56 6.96
C VAL A 112 11.36 -19.66 8.12
N LEU A 113 10.37 -18.79 8.15
CA LEU A 113 9.32 -18.78 9.17
C LEU A 113 8.53 -20.09 9.16
N ALA A 114 8.12 -20.57 8.00
CA ALA A 114 7.42 -21.84 7.84
C ALA A 114 8.18 -23.07 8.38
N LYS A 115 9.51 -22.97 8.54
CA LYS A 115 10.35 -24.03 9.14
C LYS A 115 10.51 -23.87 10.65
N LEU A 116 10.28 -22.68 11.18
CA LEU A 116 10.53 -22.36 12.59
C LEU A 116 9.27 -22.20 13.40
N LYS A 117 8.12 -21.97 12.73
CA LYS A 117 6.85 -21.64 13.37
C LYS A 117 6.27 -22.73 14.27
N GLY A 118 6.70 -24.00 14.09
CA GLY A 118 6.04 -25.14 14.74
C GLY A 118 4.55 -25.15 14.37
N ASP A 119 3.69 -25.19 15.36
CA ASP A 119 2.23 -25.16 15.21
C ASP A 119 1.66 -23.73 15.11
N THR A 120 2.48 -22.67 15.31
CA THR A 120 2.03 -21.28 15.22
C THR A 120 1.56 -20.96 13.80
N PRO A 121 0.30 -20.47 13.60
CA PRO A 121 -0.16 -20.02 12.29
C PRO A 121 0.72 -18.92 11.73
N LEU A 122 1.03 -19.04 10.43
CA LEU A 122 1.76 -18.06 9.65
C LEU A 122 0.80 -17.43 8.64
N VAL A 123 0.49 -16.17 8.82
CA VAL A 123 -0.26 -15.34 7.88
C VAL A 123 0.72 -14.55 7.02
N VAL A 124 0.54 -14.58 5.71
CA VAL A 124 1.26 -13.72 4.78
C VAL A 124 0.34 -12.58 4.38
N GLU A 125 0.73 -11.35 4.68
CA GLU A 125 0.00 -10.15 4.28
C GLU A 125 0.68 -9.54 3.05
N SER A 126 -0.04 -9.51 1.92
CA SER A 126 0.49 -9.03 0.65
C SER A 126 0.24 -7.53 0.50
N HIS A 127 1.31 -6.73 0.56
CA HIS A 127 1.30 -5.31 0.24
C HIS A 127 1.83 -5.01 -1.16
N THR A 128 2.14 -6.04 -1.92
CA THR A 128 2.58 -5.96 -3.32
C THR A 128 1.77 -6.93 -4.16
N LEU A 129 1.54 -6.62 -5.41
CA LEU A 129 0.81 -7.52 -6.30
C LEU A 129 1.52 -8.86 -6.46
N CYS A 130 0.76 -9.95 -6.52
CA CYS A 130 1.27 -11.27 -6.84
C CYS A 130 2.09 -11.26 -8.14
N HIS A 131 1.68 -10.49 -9.14
CA HIS A 131 2.33 -10.35 -10.44
C HIS A 131 2.96 -8.96 -10.66
N SER A 132 3.53 -8.34 -9.60
CA SER A 132 4.16 -7.02 -9.68
C SER A 132 5.38 -6.95 -10.61
N GLU A 133 6.06 -8.07 -10.87
CA GLU A 133 7.18 -8.14 -11.82
C GLU A 133 6.69 -8.70 -13.16
N LYS A 134 6.94 -7.96 -14.25
CA LYS A 134 6.81 -8.50 -15.60
C LYS A 134 7.90 -9.56 -15.81
N MET A 135 7.53 -10.81 -15.63
CA MET A 135 8.46 -11.95 -15.62
C MET A 135 9.26 -12.08 -16.91
N ASP A 136 8.77 -11.52 -18.01
CA ASP A 136 9.45 -11.56 -19.30
C ASP A 136 10.60 -10.54 -19.42
N GLU A 137 10.59 -9.51 -18.59
CA GLU A 137 11.61 -8.47 -18.55
C GLU A 137 12.78 -8.80 -17.61
N VAL A 138 12.68 -9.89 -16.80
CA VAL A 138 13.70 -10.26 -15.82
C VAL A 138 14.48 -11.51 -16.22
N GLY A 139 15.78 -11.56 -15.88
CA GLY A 139 16.65 -12.69 -16.19
C GLY A 139 16.23 -14.00 -15.50
N LEU A 140 16.65 -15.13 -16.08
CA LEU A 140 16.28 -16.49 -15.65
C LEU A 140 16.45 -16.74 -14.14
N LEU A 141 17.57 -16.31 -13.56
CA LEU A 141 17.84 -16.49 -12.13
C LEU A 141 16.82 -15.74 -11.26
N ARG A 142 16.40 -14.54 -11.67
CA ARG A 142 15.37 -13.77 -10.98
C ARG A 142 14.00 -14.45 -11.08
N ARG A 143 13.65 -14.97 -12.26
CA ARG A 143 12.41 -15.76 -12.46
C ARG A 143 12.35 -16.98 -11.55
N LEU A 144 13.45 -17.75 -11.46
CA LEU A 144 13.54 -18.90 -10.57
C LEU A 144 13.41 -18.51 -9.09
N TYR A 145 14.05 -17.40 -8.71
CA TYR A 145 13.95 -16.87 -7.36
C TYR A 145 12.50 -16.47 -7.00
N VAL A 146 11.83 -15.68 -7.84
CA VAL A 146 10.43 -15.26 -7.62
C VAL A 146 9.50 -16.47 -7.58
N ARG A 147 9.68 -17.47 -8.48
CA ARG A 147 8.92 -18.73 -8.42
C ARG A 147 9.15 -19.48 -7.10
N SER A 148 10.38 -19.47 -6.57
CA SER A 148 10.69 -20.09 -5.28
C SER A 148 9.98 -19.36 -4.13
N LEU A 149 9.94 -18.01 -4.14
CA LEU A 149 9.21 -17.22 -3.16
C LEU A 149 7.71 -17.54 -3.21
N LYS A 150 7.09 -17.48 -4.39
CA LYS A 150 5.67 -17.80 -4.57
C LYS A 150 5.34 -19.23 -4.11
N ARG A 151 6.19 -20.21 -4.39
CA ARG A 151 6.02 -21.57 -3.88
C ARG A 151 6.09 -21.66 -2.36
N SER A 152 6.83 -20.76 -1.69
CA SER A 152 6.90 -20.77 -0.23
C SER A 152 5.59 -20.36 0.43
N ILE A 153 4.74 -19.61 -0.30
CA ILE A 153 3.41 -19.18 0.15
C ILE A 153 2.49 -20.39 0.47
N ARG A 154 2.65 -21.52 -0.22
CA ARG A 154 1.92 -22.77 0.09
C ARG A 154 2.13 -23.28 1.52
N LYS A 155 3.15 -22.77 2.20
CA LYS A 155 3.49 -23.13 3.59
C LYS A 155 2.91 -22.17 4.61
N ALA A 156 2.31 -21.08 4.17
CA ALA A 156 1.55 -20.20 5.02
C ALA A 156 0.19 -20.81 5.32
N ASP A 157 -0.34 -20.56 6.50
CA ASP A 157 -1.64 -21.06 6.92
C ASP A 157 -2.78 -20.19 6.36
N ALA A 158 -2.49 -18.92 6.04
CA ALA A 158 -3.36 -18.03 5.29
C ALA A 158 -2.56 -16.97 4.51
N VAL A 159 -3.15 -16.48 3.44
CA VAL A 159 -2.69 -15.30 2.69
C VAL A 159 -3.77 -14.24 2.75
N VAL A 160 -3.39 -13.01 3.06
CA VAL A 160 -4.30 -11.86 3.01
C VAL A 160 -3.85 -10.97 1.86
N ALA A 161 -4.72 -10.81 0.89
CA ALA A 161 -4.61 -9.85 -0.21
C ALA A 161 -5.49 -8.62 0.08
N LEU A 162 -5.16 -7.49 -0.53
CA LEU A 162 -5.87 -6.22 -0.30
C LEU A 162 -7.07 -6.05 -1.23
N THR A 163 -7.15 -6.83 -2.31
CA THR A 163 -8.14 -6.73 -3.39
C THR A 163 -8.55 -8.11 -3.89
N GLU A 164 -9.73 -8.20 -4.48
CA GLU A 164 -10.23 -9.44 -5.08
C GLU A 164 -9.36 -9.91 -6.24
N GLY A 165 -8.88 -8.96 -7.07
CA GLY A 165 -8.02 -9.29 -8.21
C GLY A 165 -6.71 -9.93 -7.76
N ASP A 166 -6.00 -9.35 -6.77
CA ASP A 166 -4.76 -9.90 -6.25
C ASP A 166 -5.00 -11.22 -5.49
N ALA A 167 -6.13 -11.35 -4.77
CA ALA A 167 -6.50 -12.60 -4.10
C ALA A 167 -6.67 -13.75 -5.10
N ASN A 168 -7.31 -13.50 -6.24
CA ASN A 168 -7.48 -14.51 -7.28
C ASN A 168 -6.14 -15.01 -7.83
N ASP A 169 -5.16 -14.12 -7.96
CA ASP A 169 -3.81 -14.50 -8.34
C ASP A 169 -3.11 -15.35 -7.26
N TRP A 170 -3.29 -15.00 -5.98
CA TRP A 170 -2.71 -15.75 -4.86
C TRP A 170 -3.31 -17.15 -4.68
N LYS A 171 -4.54 -17.39 -5.10
CA LYS A 171 -5.18 -18.74 -5.08
C LYS A 171 -4.41 -19.78 -5.88
N ALA A 172 -3.58 -19.38 -6.85
CA ALA A 172 -2.65 -20.29 -7.54
C ALA A 172 -1.53 -20.83 -6.62
N TYR A 173 -1.29 -20.22 -5.47
CA TYR A 173 -0.18 -20.53 -4.56
C TYR A 173 -0.62 -20.93 -3.16
N ASN A 174 -1.83 -20.61 -2.74
CA ASN A 174 -2.37 -20.98 -1.44
C ASN A 174 -3.90 -21.14 -1.53
N ASP A 175 -4.44 -22.18 -0.89
CA ASP A 175 -5.89 -22.48 -0.92
C ASP A 175 -6.66 -21.64 0.10
N ASN A 176 -5.99 -21.05 1.11
CA ASN A 176 -6.60 -20.23 2.16
C ASN A 176 -6.24 -18.75 1.96
N VAL A 177 -6.90 -18.11 0.99
CA VAL A 177 -6.71 -16.71 0.62
C VAL A 177 -7.91 -15.89 1.05
N HIS A 178 -7.65 -14.82 1.78
CA HIS A 178 -8.65 -13.86 2.26
C HIS A 178 -8.43 -12.49 1.64
N VAL A 179 -9.52 -11.76 1.39
CA VAL A 179 -9.47 -10.35 1.01
C VAL A 179 -9.78 -9.53 2.25
N ILE A 180 -8.78 -8.81 2.76
CA ILE A 180 -8.95 -7.85 3.85
C ILE A 180 -8.27 -6.55 3.42
N PRO A 181 -9.06 -5.53 3.06
CA PRO A 181 -8.52 -4.24 2.64
C PRO A 181 -7.70 -3.55 3.73
N ASN A 182 -6.92 -2.55 3.33
CA ASN A 182 -6.21 -1.72 4.30
C ASN A 182 -7.18 -0.93 5.19
N VAL A 183 -6.82 -0.80 6.46
CA VAL A 183 -7.38 0.27 7.31
C VAL A 183 -6.89 1.59 6.74
N VAL A 184 -7.81 2.53 6.54
CA VAL A 184 -7.48 3.86 6.04
C VAL A 184 -7.83 4.89 7.10
N ASN A 185 -6.90 5.79 7.36
CA ASN A 185 -7.16 6.96 8.18
C ASN A 185 -8.01 7.92 7.36
N LEU A 186 -9.30 7.95 7.65
CA LEU A 186 -10.28 8.75 6.94
C LEU A 186 -10.44 10.13 7.60
N ASN A 187 -10.99 11.06 6.86
CA ASN A 187 -11.36 12.38 7.38
C ASN A 187 -12.46 12.23 8.46
N ASP A 188 -12.13 12.64 9.67
CA ASP A 188 -13.01 12.62 10.85
C ASP A 188 -13.43 14.03 11.32
N SER A 189 -12.97 15.08 10.64
CA SER A 189 -13.21 16.46 11.02
C SER A 189 -14.67 16.92 10.85
N GLY A 190 -15.49 16.14 10.14
CA GLY A 190 -16.85 16.53 9.76
C GLY A 190 -16.92 17.62 8.68
N SER A 191 -15.77 18.11 8.18
CA SER A 191 -15.66 19.09 7.12
C SER A 191 -15.24 18.41 5.81
N TYR A 192 -15.87 18.78 4.72
CA TYR A 192 -15.65 18.20 3.39
C TYR A 192 -15.30 19.31 2.39
N SER A 193 -14.72 18.92 1.26
CA SER A 193 -14.54 19.85 0.14
C SER A 193 -15.88 20.37 -0.35
N SER A 194 -15.95 21.69 -0.61
CA SER A 194 -17.09 22.30 -1.31
C SER A 194 -17.08 21.98 -2.80
N CYS A 195 -15.98 21.45 -3.32
CA CYS A 195 -15.73 21.26 -4.76
C CYS A 195 -15.83 22.53 -5.63
N GLU A 196 -15.77 23.72 -5.02
CA GLU A 196 -15.81 25.01 -5.73
C GLU A 196 -14.45 25.43 -6.29
N GLN A 197 -13.38 24.96 -5.67
CA GLN A 197 -12.02 25.31 -6.06
C GLN A 197 -11.72 24.79 -7.47
N LYS A 198 -11.18 25.66 -8.32
CA LYS A 198 -10.72 25.27 -9.67
C LYS A 198 -9.36 24.58 -9.59
N SER A 199 -9.31 23.48 -8.83
CA SER A 199 -8.07 22.73 -8.58
C SER A 199 -8.32 21.23 -8.59
N VAL A 200 -7.39 20.55 -9.24
CA VAL A 200 -7.28 19.09 -9.31
C VAL A 200 -6.05 18.69 -8.55
N ILE A 201 -6.11 17.62 -7.77
CA ILE A 201 -4.98 17.13 -7.00
C ILE A 201 -4.53 15.76 -7.48
N TYR A 202 -3.23 15.56 -7.47
CA TYR A 202 -2.57 14.28 -7.59
C TYR A 202 -1.65 14.06 -6.38
N VAL A 203 -1.72 12.89 -5.75
CA VAL A 203 -0.87 12.54 -4.61
C VAL A 203 -0.18 11.21 -4.90
N GLY A 204 1.15 11.22 -4.97
CA GLY A 204 1.88 10.01 -5.25
C GLY A 204 3.38 10.20 -5.43
N ARG A 205 4.12 9.08 -5.35
CA ARG A 205 5.56 9.09 -5.54
C ARG A 205 5.92 9.39 -7.01
N PHE A 206 6.94 10.20 -7.23
CA PHE A 206 7.53 10.38 -8.56
C PHE A 206 8.33 9.14 -8.96
N SER A 207 7.63 8.08 -9.38
CA SER A 207 8.19 6.79 -9.78
C SER A 207 7.54 6.28 -11.06
N LYS A 208 8.17 5.32 -11.72
CA LYS A 208 7.61 4.70 -12.92
C LYS A 208 6.22 4.10 -12.70
N GLN A 209 5.98 3.52 -11.51
CA GLN A 209 4.69 2.93 -11.15
C GLN A 209 3.54 3.95 -11.22
N LYS A 210 3.79 5.18 -10.82
CA LYS A 210 2.75 6.23 -10.70
C LYS A 210 2.40 6.92 -12.00
N ASP A 211 3.17 6.67 -13.07
CA ASP A 211 2.93 7.12 -14.45
C ASP A 211 2.56 8.60 -14.57
N ILE A 212 3.47 9.44 -14.10
CA ILE A 212 3.36 10.90 -14.23
C ILE A 212 3.31 11.34 -15.71
N ASP A 213 3.87 10.54 -16.62
CA ASP A 213 3.77 10.80 -18.07
C ASP A 213 2.33 10.87 -18.54
N SER A 214 1.49 9.91 -18.15
CA SER A 214 0.07 9.90 -18.46
C SER A 214 -0.66 11.08 -17.79
N LEU A 215 -0.33 11.41 -16.53
CA LEU A 215 -0.89 12.56 -15.83
C LEU A 215 -0.65 13.87 -16.60
N LEU A 216 0.60 14.13 -17.03
CA LEU A 216 0.95 15.33 -17.76
C LEU A 216 0.28 15.40 -19.14
N ARG A 217 0.14 14.27 -19.84
CA ARG A 217 -0.58 14.20 -21.12
C ARG A 217 -2.06 14.48 -20.94
N ILE A 218 -2.70 13.90 -19.95
CA ILE A 218 -4.12 14.16 -19.59
C ILE A 218 -4.30 15.63 -19.28
N TRP A 219 -3.43 16.20 -18.43
CA TRP A 219 -3.54 17.59 -18.02
C TRP A 219 -3.32 18.57 -19.18
N ALA A 220 -2.42 18.27 -20.11
CA ALA A 220 -2.23 19.08 -21.31
C ALA A 220 -3.52 19.20 -22.17
N ILE A 221 -4.31 18.12 -22.27
CA ILE A 221 -5.61 18.13 -22.97
C ILE A 221 -6.62 19.00 -22.21
N ILE A 222 -6.69 18.85 -20.87
CA ILE A 222 -7.63 19.57 -20.01
C ILE A 222 -7.31 21.06 -20.04
N HIS A 223 -6.06 21.45 -19.88
CA HIS A 223 -5.64 22.85 -19.80
C HIS A 223 -5.94 23.66 -21.08
N GLN A 224 -6.01 23.03 -22.26
CA GLN A 224 -6.41 23.69 -23.49
C GLN A 224 -7.82 24.31 -23.42
N GLN A 225 -8.73 23.73 -22.64
CA GLN A 225 -10.12 24.17 -22.53
C GLN A 225 -10.41 24.88 -21.18
N TYR A 226 -9.66 24.54 -20.12
CA TYR A 226 -9.89 24.99 -18.75
C TYR A 226 -8.63 25.63 -18.15
N GLN A 227 -8.17 26.74 -18.75
CA GLN A 227 -6.91 27.41 -18.39
C GLN A 227 -6.93 28.01 -16.97
N ASP A 228 -8.09 28.26 -16.41
CA ASP A 228 -8.31 28.78 -15.06
C ASP A 228 -8.30 27.69 -13.98
N TRP A 229 -8.17 26.41 -14.37
CA TRP A 229 -7.96 25.31 -13.47
C TRP A 229 -6.45 25.05 -13.27
N ARG A 230 -6.08 24.54 -12.09
CA ARG A 230 -4.72 24.14 -11.79
C ARG A 230 -4.63 22.65 -11.42
N LEU A 231 -3.47 22.05 -11.66
CA LEU A 231 -3.09 20.74 -11.18
C LEU A 231 -2.04 20.87 -10.09
N ASP A 232 -2.36 20.43 -8.89
CA ASP A 232 -1.46 20.39 -7.75
C ASP A 232 -0.96 18.96 -7.54
N ILE A 233 0.37 18.73 -7.59
CA ILE A 233 1.03 17.44 -7.46
C ILE A 233 1.78 17.39 -6.13
N TYR A 234 1.39 16.50 -5.24
CA TYR A 234 2.06 16.27 -3.95
C TYR A 234 2.87 15.00 -3.99
N GLY A 235 4.18 15.07 -3.80
CA GLY A 235 5.01 13.88 -3.78
C GLY A 235 6.50 14.10 -3.83
N GLU A 236 7.21 13.00 -3.56
CA GLU A 236 8.65 12.82 -3.66
C GLU A 236 8.97 11.56 -4.46
N GLY A 237 10.21 11.38 -4.89
CA GLY A 237 10.65 10.15 -5.55
C GLY A 237 11.81 10.34 -6.51
N GLU A 238 12.35 9.23 -6.97
CA GLU A 238 13.57 9.17 -7.78
C GLU A 238 13.48 9.87 -9.15
N LEU A 239 12.25 10.09 -9.65
CA LEU A 239 12.01 10.74 -10.94
C LEU A 239 11.54 12.20 -10.80
N LYS A 240 11.54 12.79 -9.59
CA LYS A 240 11.02 14.14 -9.36
C LYS A 240 11.70 15.18 -10.22
N GLU A 241 13.03 15.24 -10.20
CA GLU A 241 13.81 16.22 -10.99
C GLU A 241 13.56 16.09 -12.50
N HIS A 242 13.41 14.85 -12.99
CA HIS A 242 13.06 14.59 -14.38
C HIS A 242 11.71 15.22 -14.75
N TYR A 243 10.69 15.05 -13.89
CA TYR A 243 9.37 15.60 -14.18
C TYR A 243 9.27 17.11 -13.93
N LEU A 244 9.97 17.65 -12.94
CA LEU A 244 10.06 19.10 -12.73
C LEU A 244 10.59 19.82 -13.96
N SER A 245 11.65 19.29 -14.59
CA SER A 245 12.20 19.87 -15.84
C SER A 245 11.19 19.88 -16.98
N ARG A 246 10.32 18.85 -17.07
CA ARG A 246 9.26 18.78 -18.09
C ARG A 246 8.10 19.72 -17.78
N ILE A 247 7.65 19.75 -16.53
CA ILE A 247 6.56 20.62 -16.06
C ILE A 247 6.92 22.08 -16.31
N HIS A 248 8.16 22.47 -16.03
CA HIS A 248 8.65 23.84 -16.28
C HIS A 248 8.55 24.27 -17.76
N LEU A 249 8.61 23.33 -18.69
CA LEU A 249 8.46 23.60 -20.12
C LEU A 249 6.98 23.60 -20.58
N MET A 250 6.05 23.21 -19.71
CA MET A 250 4.63 23.19 -19.99
C MET A 250 3.98 24.49 -19.48
N ASP A 251 3.34 25.24 -20.40
CA ASP A 251 2.45 26.36 -19.99
C ASP A 251 1.07 25.77 -19.64
N ALA A 252 0.96 25.14 -18.46
CA ALA A 252 -0.18 24.31 -18.14
C ALA A 252 -0.68 24.41 -16.68
N ASN A 253 -0.36 25.49 -15.95
CA ASN A 253 -0.82 25.76 -14.58
C ASN A 253 -0.66 24.55 -13.64
N ILE A 254 0.55 24.00 -13.55
CA ILE A 254 0.90 22.85 -12.71
C ILE A 254 1.81 23.29 -11.57
N HIS A 255 1.48 22.89 -10.35
CA HIS A 255 2.26 23.17 -9.15
C HIS A 255 2.70 21.87 -8.49
N VAL A 256 3.93 21.82 -8.01
CA VAL A 256 4.50 20.63 -7.34
C VAL A 256 4.86 20.99 -5.91
N TYR A 257 4.41 20.16 -4.99
CA TYR A 257 4.57 20.33 -3.55
C TYR A 257 5.25 19.11 -2.92
N GLU A 258 5.91 19.35 -1.79
CA GLU A 258 6.44 18.29 -0.94
C GLU A 258 5.32 17.47 -0.29
N PRO A 259 5.59 16.22 0.09
CA PRO A 259 4.67 15.46 0.91
C PRO A 259 4.34 16.20 2.22
N THR A 260 3.09 16.10 2.66
CA THR A 260 2.63 16.75 3.89
C THR A 260 1.94 15.75 4.82
N ALA A 261 2.10 15.95 6.13
CA ALA A 261 1.35 15.22 7.15
C ALA A 261 -0.14 15.62 7.19
N ASN A 262 -0.45 16.85 6.75
CA ASN A 262 -1.81 17.41 6.77
C ASN A 262 -2.58 17.16 5.46
N ILE A 263 -2.35 16.02 4.83
CA ILE A 263 -2.92 15.73 3.51
C ILE A 263 -4.45 15.78 3.47
N MET A 264 -5.14 15.50 4.57
CA MET A 264 -6.60 15.60 4.65
C MET A 264 -7.11 17.04 4.51
N GLU A 265 -6.37 18.02 5.04
CA GLU A 265 -6.68 19.44 4.84
C GLU A 265 -6.50 19.81 3.38
N VAL A 266 -5.41 19.38 2.79
CA VAL A 266 -5.10 19.61 1.38
C VAL A 266 -6.18 19.01 0.47
N TYR A 267 -6.64 17.79 0.71
CA TYR A 267 -7.75 17.23 -0.07
C TYR A 267 -9.01 18.12 -0.01
N ARG A 268 -9.37 18.64 1.18
CA ARG A 268 -10.56 19.51 1.32
C ARG A 268 -10.47 20.84 0.55
N GLU A 269 -9.27 21.27 0.21
CA GLU A 269 -9.01 22.48 -0.58
C GLU A 269 -9.02 22.24 -2.09
N HIS A 270 -9.33 21.03 -2.53
CA HIS A 270 -9.38 20.64 -3.95
C HIS A 270 -10.77 20.12 -4.33
N SER A 271 -10.96 19.88 -5.62
CA SER A 271 -12.27 19.50 -6.18
C SER A 271 -12.30 18.12 -6.82
N ILE A 272 -11.17 17.58 -7.26
CA ILE A 272 -11.07 16.28 -7.98
C ILE A 272 -9.72 15.68 -7.66
N LEU A 273 -9.66 14.35 -7.38
CA LEU A 273 -8.39 13.60 -7.31
C LEU A 273 -8.18 12.79 -8.59
N LEU A 274 -6.93 12.76 -9.10
CA LEU A 274 -6.52 11.89 -10.20
C LEU A 274 -5.57 10.80 -9.74
N LEU A 275 -5.70 9.60 -10.34
CA LEU A 275 -4.77 8.48 -10.15
C LEU A 275 -4.45 7.83 -11.49
N THR A 276 -3.19 7.94 -11.94
CA THR A 276 -2.74 7.47 -13.26
C THR A 276 -1.83 6.24 -13.21
N SER A 277 -1.72 5.58 -12.05
CA SER A 277 -0.77 4.50 -11.79
C SER A 277 -0.85 3.36 -12.79
N LEU A 278 0.29 2.72 -13.09
CA LEU A 278 0.37 1.50 -13.91
C LEU A 278 -0.22 0.29 -13.18
N TYR A 279 -0.13 0.27 -11.88
CA TYR A 279 -0.72 -0.73 -10.99
C TYR A 279 -0.77 -0.18 -9.56
N GLU A 280 -1.79 -0.59 -8.81
CA GLU A 280 -1.99 -0.25 -7.40
C GLU A 280 -2.38 -1.48 -6.61
N PRO A 281 -1.58 -1.93 -5.64
CA PRO A 281 -2.01 -3.02 -4.75
C PRO A 281 -3.30 -2.69 -4.00
N PHE A 282 -3.50 -1.42 -3.65
CA PHE A 282 -4.73 -0.90 -3.05
C PHE A 282 -5.04 0.52 -3.53
N GLY A 283 -4.14 1.50 -3.26
CA GLY A 283 -4.34 2.90 -3.62
C GLY A 283 -4.97 3.72 -2.49
N LEU A 284 -4.27 3.82 -1.36
CA LEU A 284 -4.73 4.53 -0.14
C LEU A 284 -5.25 5.95 -0.41
N VAL A 285 -4.64 6.66 -1.36
CA VAL A 285 -5.01 8.03 -1.73
C VAL A 285 -6.45 8.16 -2.23
N LEU A 286 -7.01 7.07 -2.81
CA LEU A 286 -8.40 7.07 -3.27
C LEU A 286 -9.39 7.19 -2.10
N PRO A 287 -9.45 6.25 -1.14
CA PRO A 287 -10.39 6.38 -0.03
C PRO A 287 -10.06 7.56 0.90
N GLU A 288 -8.80 8.00 0.98
CA GLU A 288 -8.43 9.24 1.69
C GLU A 288 -9.13 10.46 1.09
N ALA A 289 -8.95 10.70 -0.21
CA ALA A 289 -9.57 11.83 -0.90
C ALA A 289 -11.10 11.70 -0.95
N MET A 290 -11.62 10.50 -1.20
CA MET A 290 -13.07 10.21 -1.15
C MET A 290 -13.66 10.58 0.22
N SER A 291 -12.97 10.30 1.31
CA SER A 291 -13.41 10.66 2.66
C SER A 291 -13.46 12.17 2.92
N CYS A 292 -12.72 12.94 2.13
CA CYS A 292 -12.73 14.41 2.14
C CYS A 292 -13.79 15.01 1.21
N GLY A 293 -14.57 14.19 0.50
CA GLY A 293 -15.62 14.64 -0.40
C GLY A 293 -15.15 14.92 -1.83
N LEU A 294 -13.99 14.38 -2.25
CA LEU A 294 -13.53 14.51 -3.62
C LEU A 294 -14.04 13.34 -4.46
N PRO A 295 -14.68 13.61 -5.60
CA PRO A 295 -14.79 12.61 -6.65
C PRO A 295 -13.39 12.27 -7.19
N VAL A 296 -13.19 11.01 -7.56
CA VAL A 296 -11.90 10.50 -8.01
C VAL A 296 -11.99 10.06 -9.47
N VAL A 297 -10.91 10.24 -10.22
CA VAL A 297 -10.78 9.68 -11.58
C VAL A 297 -9.52 8.84 -11.63
N ALA A 298 -9.65 7.58 -12.00
CA ALA A 298 -8.52 6.67 -12.03
C ALA A 298 -8.52 5.80 -13.30
N PHE A 299 -7.33 5.32 -13.71
CA PHE A 299 -7.27 4.20 -14.64
C PHE A 299 -7.70 2.91 -13.94
N ASP A 300 -8.38 2.03 -14.67
CA ASP A 300 -8.65 0.64 -14.29
C ASP A 300 -7.36 -0.18 -14.44
N CYS A 301 -6.43 0.10 -13.52
CA CYS A 301 -5.16 -0.62 -13.46
C CYS A 301 -5.24 -1.76 -12.42
N PRO A 302 -4.39 -2.80 -12.52
CA PRO A 302 -4.35 -3.87 -11.52
C PRO A 302 -3.92 -3.35 -10.13
N TYR A 303 -4.68 -3.53 -9.02
CA TYR A 303 -6.06 -4.05 -8.94
C TYR A 303 -6.95 -3.11 -8.12
N GLY A 304 -6.32 -2.23 -7.27
CA GLY A 304 -6.99 -1.42 -6.25
C GLY A 304 -8.13 -0.51 -6.74
N PRO A 305 -7.95 0.26 -7.83
CA PRO A 305 -8.97 1.22 -8.24
C PRO A 305 -10.35 0.60 -8.50
N ALA A 306 -10.41 -0.58 -9.15
CA ALA A 306 -11.67 -1.27 -9.44
C ALA A 306 -12.40 -1.76 -8.18
N ASP A 307 -11.66 -2.07 -7.10
CA ASP A 307 -12.26 -2.50 -5.82
C ASP A 307 -12.74 -1.29 -4.99
N ILE A 308 -12.24 -0.08 -5.30
CA ILE A 308 -12.51 1.14 -4.53
C ILE A 308 -13.57 2.01 -5.19
N ILE A 309 -13.53 2.17 -6.50
CA ILE A 309 -14.37 3.11 -7.24
C ILE A 309 -15.58 2.39 -7.81
N THR A 310 -16.76 2.91 -7.55
CA THR A 310 -17.99 2.54 -8.26
C THR A 310 -18.19 3.53 -9.41
N ASP A 311 -17.86 3.09 -10.64
CA ASP A 311 -17.84 3.95 -11.82
C ASP A 311 -19.15 4.71 -12.02
N GLY A 312 -19.06 6.02 -12.23
CA GLY A 312 -20.18 6.93 -12.39
C GLY A 312 -20.98 7.25 -11.14
N VAL A 313 -20.60 6.69 -9.95
CA VAL A 313 -21.31 6.92 -8.69
C VAL A 313 -20.46 7.76 -7.73
N ASP A 314 -19.28 7.30 -7.38
CA ASP A 314 -18.38 7.94 -6.41
C ASP A 314 -17.03 8.36 -7.02
N GLY A 315 -16.87 8.14 -8.33
CA GLY A 315 -15.73 8.48 -9.14
C GLY A 315 -15.89 7.94 -10.56
N TYR A 316 -14.85 8.09 -11.36
CA TYR A 316 -14.76 7.47 -12.68
C TYR A 316 -13.59 6.51 -12.75
N LEU A 317 -13.88 5.30 -13.23
CA LEU A 317 -12.90 4.28 -13.57
C LEU A 317 -12.79 4.20 -15.09
N THR A 318 -11.65 4.60 -15.63
CA THR A 318 -11.45 4.64 -17.08
C THR A 318 -10.63 3.44 -17.53
N SER A 319 -10.90 2.92 -18.72
CA SER A 319 -10.10 1.83 -19.29
C SER A 319 -8.61 2.19 -19.31
N ASP A 320 -7.77 1.20 -19.00
CA ASP A 320 -6.34 1.41 -18.79
C ASP A 320 -5.66 2.08 -19.99
N ARG A 321 -4.88 3.11 -19.71
CA ARG A 321 -4.11 3.92 -20.67
C ARG A 321 -4.95 4.67 -21.73
N ASN A 322 -6.26 4.78 -21.57
CA ASN A 322 -7.09 5.62 -22.44
C ASN A 322 -7.05 7.09 -21.96
N ILE A 323 -6.05 7.83 -22.44
CA ILE A 323 -5.77 9.23 -22.06
C ILE A 323 -6.94 10.14 -22.41
N GLU A 324 -7.52 9.97 -23.58
CA GLU A 324 -8.61 10.79 -24.10
C GLU A 324 -9.89 10.60 -23.27
N LEU A 325 -10.26 9.36 -22.95
CA LEU A 325 -11.41 9.07 -22.10
C LEU A 325 -11.19 9.62 -20.69
N PHE A 326 -9.98 9.46 -20.15
CA PHE A 326 -9.65 9.99 -18.83
C PHE A 326 -9.81 11.51 -18.81
N ALA A 327 -9.23 12.23 -19.77
CA ALA A 327 -9.36 13.67 -19.89
C ALA A 327 -10.83 14.11 -20.05
N GLN A 328 -11.63 13.36 -20.83
CA GLN A 328 -13.07 13.61 -20.98
C GLN A 328 -13.82 13.47 -19.65
N ARG A 329 -13.52 12.46 -18.83
CA ARG A 329 -14.15 12.27 -17.51
C ARG A 329 -13.79 13.39 -16.54
N VAL A 330 -12.53 13.84 -16.55
CA VAL A 330 -12.11 15.00 -15.75
C VAL A 330 -12.80 16.26 -16.24
N ALA A 331 -12.85 16.50 -17.54
CA ALA A 331 -13.55 17.66 -18.13
C ALA A 331 -15.06 17.68 -17.79
N GLN A 332 -15.71 16.52 -17.75
CA GLN A 332 -17.10 16.39 -17.30
C GLN A 332 -17.27 16.85 -15.85
N LEU A 333 -16.38 16.43 -14.94
CA LEU A 333 -16.40 16.91 -13.54
C LEU A 333 -16.05 18.39 -13.42
N ILE A 334 -15.17 18.92 -14.25
CA ILE A 334 -14.81 20.34 -14.28
C ILE A 334 -16.01 21.20 -14.69
N SER A 335 -16.74 20.79 -15.73
CA SER A 335 -17.84 21.57 -16.31
C SER A 335 -19.15 21.48 -15.52
N ASP A 336 -19.35 20.41 -14.76
CA ASP A 336 -20.60 20.15 -14.02
C ASP A 336 -20.34 20.15 -12.51
N TYR A 337 -20.63 21.29 -11.86
CA TYR A 337 -20.46 21.48 -10.41
C TYR A 337 -21.37 20.55 -9.61
N ASP A 338 -22.64 20.43 -9.99
CA ASP A 338 -23.62 19.65 -9.25
C ASP A 338 -23.27 18.15 -9.27
N LEU A 339 -22.86 17.65 -10.43
CA LEU A 339 -22.35 16.29 -10.57
C LEU A 339 -21.13 16.06 -9.68
N ARG A 340 -20.18 17.00 -9.67
CA ARG A 340 -18.95 16.95 -8.86
C ARG A 340 -19.27 16.85 -7.38
N VAL A 341 -20.19 17.69 -6.89
CA VAL A 341 -20.65 17.68 -5.48
C VAL A 341 -21.42 16.39 -5.16
N GLN A 342 -22.33 15.94 -6.05
CA GLN A 342 -23.09 14.72 -5.85
C GLN A 342 -22.16 13.50 -5.75
N MET A 343 -21.21 13.38 -6.67
CA MET A 343 -20.24 12.29 -6.70
C MET A 343 -19.31 12.35 -5.47
N GLY A 344 -18.88 13.53 -5.03
CA GLY A 344 -18.11 13.71 -3.82
C GLY A 344 -18.86 13.25 -2.55
N LYS A 345 -20.16 13.52 -2.44
CA LYS A 345 -21.00 13.02 -1.34
C LYS A 345 -21.08 11.49 -1.35
N ALA A 346 -21.25 10.88 -2.52
CA ALA A 346 -21.23 9.43 -2.65
C ALA A 346 -19.87 8.84 -2.27
N ALA A 347 -18.77 9.51 -2.65
CA ALA A 347 -17.42 9.13 -2.30
C ALA A 347 -17.19 9.08 -0.79
N VAL A 348 -17.69 10.08 -0.02
CA VAL A 348 -17.64 10.05 1.45
C VAL A 348 -18.29 8.78 2.01
N ILE A 349 -19.49 8.45 1.53
CA ILE A 349 -20.21 7.26 2.00
C ILE A 349 -19.43 5.98 1.68
N SER A 350 -18.96 5.86 0.45
CA SER A 350 -18.20 4.68 -0.02
C SER A 350 -16.90 4.48 0.74
N SER A 351 -16.18 5.56 1.10
CA SER A 351 -14.92 5.47 1.82
C SER A 351 -15.05 4.84 3.21
N GLN A 352 -16.22 4.96 3.86
CA GLN A 352 -16.46 4.49 5.24
C GLN A 352 -16.24 2.98 5.42
N ARG A 353 -16.31 2.19 4.35
CA ARG A 353 -16.03 0.75 4.41
C ARG A 353 -14.58 0.41 4.78
N TYR A 354 -13.66 1.37 4.69
CA TYR A 354 -12.24 1.21 5.00
C TYR A 354 -11.83 1.70 6.40
N GLN A 355 -12.80 2.10 7.22
CA GLN A 355 -12.55 2.47 8.62
C GLN A 355 -12.04 1.27 9.44
N ALA A 356 -11.25 1.56 10.46
CA ALA A 356 -10.75 0.55 11.40
C ALA A 356 -11.88 -0.28 12.01
N SER A 357 -13.02 0.35 12.36
CA SER A 357 -14.21 -0.32 12.89
C SER A 357 -14.85 -1.36 11.94
N ARG A 358 -14.58 -1.30 10.65
CA ARG A 358 -15.07 -2.24 9.62
C ARG A 358 -14.03 -3.29 9.25
N ILE A 359 -12.76 -2.89 9.23
CA ILE A 359 -11.66 -3.76 8.76
C ILE A 359 -11.09 -4.60 9.90
N MET A 360 -10.88 -4.03 11.10
CA MET A 360 -10.26 -4.76 12.21
C MET A 360 -11.03 -6.02 12.66
N PRO A 361 -12.37 -6.04 12.69
CA PRO A 361 -13.11 -7.26 13.00
C PRO A 361 -12.80 -8.43 12.06
N GLN A 362 -12.50 -8.18 10.78
CA GLN A 362 -12.13 -9.22 9.80
C GLN A 362 -10.77 -9.85 10.15
N TRP A 363 -9.79 -9.02 10.56
CA TRP A 363 -8.50 -9.50 11.05
C TRP A 363 -8.64 -10.33 12.33
N ILE A 364 -9.45 -9.85 13.30
CA ILE A 364 -9.71 -10.57 14.54
C ILE A 364 -10.31 -11.95 14.26
N GLN A 365 -11.34 -11.99 13.42
CA GLN A 365 -12.00 -13.25 13.02
C GLN A 365 -11.00 -14.22 12.38
N LEU A 366 -10.15 -13.75 11.46
CA LEU A 366 -9.13 -14.58 10.83
C LEU A 366 -8.17 -15.16 11.86
N PHE A 367 -7.63 -14.33 12.76
CA PHE A 367 -6.68 -14.79 13.77
C PHE A 367 -7.30 -15.78 14.75
N GLU A 368 -8.54 -15.55 15.18
CA GLU A 368 -9.29 -16.47 16.05
C GLU A 368 -9.56 -17.81 15.38
N GLN A 369 -9.95 -17.80 14.11
CA GLN A 369 -10.16 -19.03 13.33
C GLN A 369 -8.88 -19.86 13.21
N LEU A 370 -7.74 -19.22 12.91
CA LEU A 370 -6.46 -19.90 12.76
C LEU A 370 -5.94 -20.46 14.09
N THR A 371 -6.21 -19.80 15.21
CA THR A 371 -5.79 -20.27 16.55
C THR A 371 -6.69 -21.35 17.11
N SER A 372 -8.01 -21.27 16.88
CA SER A 372 -8.99 -22.27 17.34
C SER A 372 -8.83 -23.63 16.66
N SER A 373 -8.27 -23.67 15.46
CA SER A 373 -7.98 -24.91 14.72
C SER A 373 -6.82 -25.74 15.31
N ARG A 374 -6.10 -25.18 16.29
CA ARG A 374 -4.98 -25.86 17.00
C ARG A 374 -5.42 -26.90 18.06
N GLY A 375 -6.67 -26.86 18.51
CA GLY A 375 -7.20 -27.70 19.59
C GLY A 375 -7.89 -28.97 19.11
N LYS A 376 -7.90 -29.21 17.81
CA LYS A 376 -8.47 -30.41 17.22
C LYS A 376 -7.37 -31.23 16.51
#